data_ea49aaeaeb1dd9c3ca681e4bd28de48e
#
_entry.id   ea49aaeaeb1dd9c3ca681e4bd28de48e
#
_cell.length_a   1.000
_cell.length_b   1.000
_cell.length_c   1.000
_cell.angle_alpha   90.00
_cell.angle_beta   90.00
_cell.angle_gamma   90.00
#
_symmetry.space_group_name_H-M   'P 1'
#
loop_
_entity.id
_entity.type
_entity.pdbx_description
1 polymer ?
#
loop_
_entity_poly.entity_id
_entity_poly.type
_entity_poly.pdbx_seq_one_letter_code
_entity_poly.pdbx_strand_id
1 'polypeptide(L)'
;MAIPKLKKQNIIDALEFIDEKGVPDHNASVKYALVSGAGKKYPPKYVVAVADHLANGTDISTTGFNAVEAKNYLEGQGFTIETKQQEKFELTITAESVESTDERFTMNNLSLGDNYKPLDACFKRANGDVIKRAYSKGERRNSNQTLPRIACQVFEKQLAALSVEDKENFPVCKYNPDSDVIRGIYASVDDFKKHRNTIEYLTCGYDNGRQFVIYCWNIFSTIIFVQECLKRFGESGDQFILTYREKDEKETAAAETEAAVQEELVQQFKGYRNPFSSMLIESKNLIFRGAPGTGKSYLAKEIAADIISNGYFDDYTLLTDEQKNRLSSFSSIRVMTTLILLKD
;
A
#
# COMPACT_ATOMS: atom_id res chain seq x y z
N MET A 1 -18.24 -10.52 -21.49
CA MET A 1 -18.87 -11.65 -22.25
C MET A 1 -19.91 -12.27 -21.34
N ALA A 2 -21.03 -12.73 -21.90
CA ALA A 2 -22.05 -13.40 -21.10
C ALA A 2 -21.58 -14.82 -20.75
N ILE A 3 -21.97 -15.34 -19.60
CA ILE A 3 -21.74 -16.74 -19.24
C ILE A 3 -22.38 -17.63 -20.30
N PRO A 4 -21.67 -18.68 -20.78
CA PRO A 4 -22.19 -19.60 -21.78
C PRO A 4 -23.44 -20.35 -21.28
N LYS A 5 -24.32 -20.70 -22.18
CA LYS A 5 -25.52 -21.50 -21.83
C LYS A 5 -25.10 -22.95 -21.60
N LEU A 6 -24.95 -23.33 -20.35
CA LEU A 6 -24.62 -24.67 -19.90
C LEU A 6 -25.87 -25.39 -19.37
N LYS A 7 -25.94 -26.68 -19.54
CA LYS A 7 -26.96 -27.52 -18.89
C LYS A 7 -26.51 -27.88 -17.47
N LYS A 8 -27.47 -28.15 -16.59
CA LYS A 8 -27.15 -28.56 -15.20
C LYS A 8 -26.19 -29.76 -15.16
N GLN A 9 -26.30 -30.69 -16.15
CA GLN A 9 -25.40 -31.84 -16.24
C GLN A 9 -23.94 -31.41 -16.47
N ASN A 10 -23.69 -30.39 -17.30
CA ASN A 10 -22.32 -29.91 -17.52
C ASN A 10 -21.66 -29.38 -16.25
N ILE A 11 -22.46 -28.79 -15.35
CA ILE A 11 -21.97 -28.37 -14.05
C ILE A 11 -21.65 -29.57 -13.16
N ILE A 12 -22.47 -30.61 -13.18
CA ILE A 12 -22.21 -31.86 -12.43
C ILE A 12 -20.93 -32.54 -12.94
N ASP A 13 -20.79 -32.68 -14.25
CA ASP A 13 -19.58 -33.24 -14.88
C ASP A 13 -18.31 -32.43 -14.50
N ALA A 14 -18.44 -31.09 -14.40
CA ALA A 14 -17.35 -30.25 -13.96
C ALA A 14 -16.98 -30.47 -12.47
N LEU A 15 -17.95 -30.73 -11.59
CA LEU A 15 -17.65 -31.07 -10.19
C LEU A 15 -16.88 -32.39 -10.10
N GLU A 16 -17.27 -33.40 -10.88
CA GLU A 16 -16.57 -34.69 -10.95
C GLU A 16 -15.14 -34.51 -11.47
N PHE A 17 -14.97 -33.74 -12.56
CA PHE A 17 -13.65 -33.41 -13.09
C PHE A 17 -12.75 -32.71 -12.06
N ILE A 18 -13.32 -31.73 -11.30
CA ILE A 18 -12.58 -31.02 -10.25
C ILE A 18 -12.23 -31.96 -9.08
N ASP A 19 -13.08 -32.92 -8.79
CA ASP A 19 -12.80 -33.94 -7.77
C ASP A 19 -11.61 -34.83 -8.13
N GLU A 20 -11.43 -35.12 -9.42
CA GLU A 20 -10.31 -35.93 -9.90
C GLU A 20 -9.01 -35.14 -10.08
N LYS A 21 -9.09 -33.91 -10.58
CA LYS A 21 -7.93 -33.11 -10.97
C LYS A 21 -7.49 -32.07 -9.93
N GLY A 22 -8.37 -31.74 -8.97
CA GLY A 22 -8.17 -30.69 -7.99
C GLY A 22 -8.46 -29.29 -8.53
N VAL A 23 -8.33 -28.32 -7.65
CA VAL A 23 -8.44 -26.88 -7.97
C VAL A 23 -7.04 -26.29 -7.96
N PRO A 24 -6.56 -25.67 -9.04
CA PRO A 24 -5.29 -24.93 -9.01
C PRO A 24 -5.35 -23.77 -8.01
N ASP A 25 -4.23 -23.46 -7.34
CA ASP A 25 -4.16 -22.45 -6.28
C ASP A 25 -4.69 -21.07 -6.73
N HIS A 26 -4.36 -20.67 -7.96
CA HIS A 26 -4.82 -19.40 -8.55
C HIS A 26 -6.32 -19.35 -8.89
N ASN A 27 -7.02 -20.50 -8.84
CA ASN A 27 -8.47 -20.61 -9.06
C ASN A 27 -9.26 -20.85 -7.76
N ALA A 28 -8.61 -20.82 -6.59
CA ALA A 28 -9.28 -20.92 -5.32
C ALA A 28 -10.20 -19.71 -5.09
N SER A 29 -11.44 -19.97 -4.64
CA SER A 29 -12.41 -18.90 -4.39
C SER A 29 -12.30 -18.37 -2.95
N VAL A 30 -12.14 -17.06 -2.84
CA VAL A 30 -12.04 -16.37 -1.54
C VAL A 30 -13.43 -16.06 -0.97
N LYS A 31 -14.43 -15.76 -1.81
CA LYS A 31 -15.71 -15.19 -1.36
C LYS A 31 -16.90 -16.12 -1.44
N TYR A 32 -16.97 -16.97 -2.43
CA TYR A 32 -18.12 -17.83 -2.68
C TYR A 32 -17.70 -19.29 -2.79
N ALA A 33 -18.56 -20.21 -2.36
CA ALA A 33 -18.35 -21.63 -2.56
C ALA A 33 -19.65 -22.28 -3.05
N LEU A 34 -19.61 -23.04 -4.14
CA LEU A 34 -20.67 -23.97 -4.49
C LEU A 34 -20.59 -25.14 -3.53
N VAL A 35 -21.69 -25.45 -2.87
CA VAL A 35 -21.80 -26.58 -1.94
C VAL A 35 -22.53 -27.72 -2.64
N SER A 36 -21.83 -28.85 -2.82
CA SER A 36 -22.47 -30.06 -3.34
C SER A 36 -23.40 -30.73 -2.31
N GLY A 37 -24.25 -31.62 -2.75
CA GLY A 37 -25.10 -32.41 -1.84
C GLY A 37 -24.34 -33.22 -0.80
N ALA A 38 -23.05 -33.50 -1.04
CA ALA A 38 -22.13 -34.15 -0.08
C ALA A 38 -21.39 -33.17 0.84
N GLY A 39 -21.71 -31.86 0.79
CA GLY A 39 -21.07 -30.83 1.61
C GLY A 39 -19.68 -30.37 1.12
N LYS A 40 -19.22 -30.88 -0.04
CA LYS A 40 -17.97 -30.46 -0.63
C LYS A 40 -18.08 -29.05 -1.21
N LYS A 41 -17.01 -28.24 -1.11
CA LYS A 41 -17.00 -26.82 -1.51
C LYS A 41 -16.11 -26.61 -2.72
N TYR A 42 -16.63 -25.93 -3.75
CA TYR A 42 -15.93 -25.66 -5.01
C TYR A 42 -15.95 -24.17 -5.36
N PRO A 43 -14.92 -23.64 -6.04
CA PRO A 43 -14.89 -22.26 -6.51
C PRO A 43 -15.91 -22.03 -7.65
N PRO A 44 -16.94 -21.20 -7.51
CA PRO A 44 -18.00 -21.05 -8.50
C PRO A 44 -17.50 -20.64 -9.89
N LYS A 45 -16.53 -19.72 -9.97
CA LYS A 45 -15.95 -19.26 -11.24
C LYS A 45 -15.23 -20.41 -11.95
N TYR A 46 -14.45 -21.18 -11.22
CA TYR A 46 -13.72 -22.33 -11.77
C TYR A 46 -14.67 -23.44 -12.23
N VAL A 47 -15.71 -23.73 -11.47
CA VAL A 47 -16.75 -24.71 -11.86
C VAL A 47 -17.38 -24.35 -13.21
N VAL A 48 -17.77 -23.07 -13.39
CA VAL A 48 -18.36 -22.62 -14.67
C VAL A 48 -17.34 -22.67 -15.81
N ALA A 49 -16.07 -22.34 -15.55
CA ALA A 49 -15.01 -22.41 -16.55
C ALA A 49 -14.74 -23.86 -17.00
N VAL A 50 -14.67 -24.79 -16.05
CA VAL A 50 -14.51 -26.22 -16.35
C VAL A 50 -15.73 -26.77 -17.08
N ALA A 51 -16.93 -26.40 -16.66
CA ALA A 51 -18.16 -26.83 -17.34
C ALA A 51 -18.23 -26.33 -18.78
N ASP A 52 -17.78 -25.12 -19.07
CA ASP A 52 -17.69 -24.57 -20.42
C ASP A 52 -16.60 -25.25 -21.22
N HIS A 53 -15.46 -25.54 -20.62
CA HIS A 53 -14.40 -26.34 -21.24
C HIS A 53 -14.90 -27.71 -21.68
N LEU A 54 -15.56 -28.43 -20.79
CA LEU A 54 -16.06 -29.79 -21.09
C LEU A 54 -17.18 -29.76 -22.11
N ALA A 55 -18.04 -28.74 -22.13
CA ALA A 55 -19.18 -28.64 -23.04
C ALA A 55 -18.82 -28.09 -24.43
N ASN A 56 -17.92 -27.09 -24.48
CA ASN A 56 -17.67 -26.30 -25.68
C ASN A 56 -16.18 -26.26 -26.11
N GLY A 57 -15.27 -26.88 -25.35
CA GLY A 57 -13.83 -26.88 -25.64
C GLY A 57 -13.13 -25.53 -25.43
N THR A 58 -13.71 -24.62 -24.62
CA THR A 58 -13.14 -23.33 -24.33
C THR A 58 -11.91 -23.44 -23.42
N ASP A 59 -11.03 -22.43 -23.44
CA ASP A 59 -9.88 -22.40 -22.54
C ASP A 59 -10.33 -21.99 -21.12
N ILE A 60 -10.00 -22.80 -20.13
CA ILE A 60 -10.31 -22.57 -18.72
C ILE A 60 -9.68 -21.27 -18.19
N SER A 61 -8.53 -20.85 -18.75
CA SER A 61 -7.79 -19.66 -18.29
C SER A 61 -8.42 -18.34 -18.75
N THR A 62 -9.25 -18.34 -19.81
CA THR A 62 -9.83 -17.15 -20.44
C THR A 62 -11.32 -16.99 -20.18
N THR A 63 -11.71 -16.82 -18.92
CA THR A 63 -13.11 -16.59 -18.57
C THR A 63 -13.51 -15.11 -18.69
N GLY A 64 -14.48 -14.81 -19.57
CA GLY A 64 -15.02 -13.45 -19.73
C GLY A 64 -16.06 -13.04 -18.69
N PHE A 65 -16.21 -13.78 -17.58
CA PHE A 65 -17.16 -13.51 -16.49
C PHE A 65 -16.47 -13.48 -15.13
N ASN A 66 -17.10 -12.81 -14.18
CA ASN A 66 -16.57 -12.65 -12.81
C ASN A 66 -17.23 -13.62 -11.82
N ALA A 67 -16.69 -13.67 -10.57
CA ALA A 67 -17.17 -14.57 -9.52
C ALA A 67 -18.64 -14.32 -9.10
N VAL A 68 -19.14 -13.08 -9.20
CA VAL A 68 -20.55 -12.75 -8.89
C VAL A 68 -21.48 -13.24 -9.98
N GLU A 69 -21.07 -13.09 -11.24
CA GLU A 69 -21.82 -13.61 -12.39
C GLU A 69 -21.90 -15.14 -12.34
N ALA A 70 -20.78 -15.81 -12.07
CA ALA A 70 -20.75 -17.26 -11.89
C ALA A 70 -21.62 -17.72 -10.73
N LYS A 71 -21.59 -17.02 -9.58
CA LYS A 71 -22.48 -17.27 -8.45
C LYS A 71 -23.95 -17.21 -8.87
N ASN A 72 -24.37 -16.07 -9.45
CA ASN A 72 -25.76 -15.83 -9.82
C ASN A 72 -26.25 -16.87 -10.87
N TYR A 73 -25.37 -17.24 -11.78
CA TYR A 73 -25.64 -18.26 -12.78
C TYR A 73 -25.89 -19.62 -12.16
N LEU A 74 -25.02 -20.07 -11.25
CA LEU A 74 -25.15 -21.36 -10.56
C LEU A 74 -26.36 -21.41 -9.64
N GLU A 75 -26.69 -20.31 -8.93
CA GLU A 75 -27.92 -20.19 -8.15
C GLU A 75 -29.15 -20.31 -9.05
N GLY A 76 -29.13 -19.68 -10.24
CA GLY A 76 -30.19 -19.81 -11.25
C GLY A 76 -30.34 -21.23 -11.81
N GLN A 77 -29.31 -22.05 -11.77
CA GLN A 77 -29.31 -23.47 -12.13
C GLN A 77 -29.74 -24.38 -10.95
N GLY A 78 -30.03 -23.82 -9.80
CA GLY A 78 -30.48 -24.53 -8.60
C GLY A 78 -29.37 -25.16 -7.77
N PHE A 79 -28.14 -24.63 -7.86
CA PHE A 79 -27.04 -25.00 -6.97
C PHE A 79 -27.02 -24.09 -5.75
N THR A 80 -26.61 -24.65 -4.61
CA THR A 80 -26.46 -23.90 -3.37
C THR A 80 -25.10 -23.21 -3.36
N ILE A 81 -25.10 -21.87 -3.20
CA ILE A 81 -23.88 -21.10 -3.06
C ILE A 81 -23.80 -20.55 -1.62
N GLU A 82 -22.72 -20.88 -0.97
CA GLU A 82 -22.39 -20.33 0.34
C GLU A 82 -21.47 -19.12 0.15
N THR A 83 -21.78 -18.01 0.85
CA THR A 83 -20.86 -16.89 0.91
C THR A 83 -19.91 -17.14 2.08
N LYS A 84 -18.64 -17.33 1.78
CA LYS A 84 -17.60 -17.40 2.81
C LYS A 84 -17.58 -16.06 3.54
N GLN A 85 -17.77 -16.05 4.83
CA GLN A 85 -17.48 -14.85 5.62
C GLN A 85 -15.98 -14.59 5.47
N GLN A 86 -15.63 -13.40 4.98
CA GLN A 86 -14.24 -12.98 4.94
C GLN A 86 -13.76 -12.91 6.38
N GLU A 87 -12.69 -13.64 6.66
CA GLU A 87 -12.04 -13.62 7.96
C GLU A 87 -11.58 -12.20 8.27
N LYS A 88 -11.87 -11.74 9.49
CA LYS A 88 -11.45 -10.43 9.96
C LYS A 88 -10.38 -10.64 11.03
N PHE A 89 -9.35 -9.86 10.92
CA PHE A 89 -8.24 -9.86 11.84
C PHE A 89 -8.21 -8.56 12.62
N GLU A 90 -7.63 -8.60 13.80
CA GLU A 90 -7.35 -7.44 14.62
C GLU A 90 -5.85 -7.26 14.80
N LEU A 91 -5.39 -6.04 14.64
CA LEU A 91 -4.05 -5.61 14.96
C LEU A 91 -4.10 -4.71 16.17
N THR A 92 -3.47 -5.14 17.25
CA THR A 92 -3.30 -4.36 18.48
C THR A 92 -1.93 -3.71 18.46
N ILE A 93 -1.89 -2.39 18.58
CA ILE A 93 -0.69 -1.57 18.50
C ILE A 93 -0.53 -0.86 19.84
N THR A 94 0.53 -1.17 20.57
CA THR A 94 0.94 -0.47 21.79
C THR A 94 2.23 0.33 21.53
N ALA A 95 2.70 1.05 22.54
CA ALA A 95 3.99 1.73 22.46
C ALA A 95 5.16 0.75 22.24
N GLU A 96 5.06 -0.48 22.79
CA GLU A 96 6.12 -1.49 22.84
C GLU A 96 5.96 -2.60 21.80
N SER A 97 4.70 -2.97 21.47
CA SER A 97 4.43 -4.14 20.64
C SER A 97 3.38 -3.89 19.56
N VAL A 98 3.37 -4.76 18.56
CA VAL A 98 2.32 -4.89 17.57
C VAL A 98 1.97 -6.37 17.46
N GLU A 99 0.73 -6.70 17.75
CA GLU A 99 0.23 -8.07 17.75
C GLU A 99 -0.97 -8.20 16.82
N SER A 100 -1.02 -9.28 16.06
CA SER A 100 -2.13 -9.57 15.17
C SER A 100 -2.78 -10.91 15.53
N THR A 101 -4.09 -10.99 15.31
CA THR A 101 -4.81 -12.27 15.33
C THR A 101 -4.58 -13.09 14.04
N ASP A 102 -3.99 -12.49 13.00
CA ASP A 102 -3.49 -13.22 11.82
C ASP A 102 -2.08 -13.76 12.12
N GLU A 103 -1.94 -15.08 12.30
CA GLU A 103 -0.68 -15.74 12.59
C GLU A 103 0.38 -15.55 11.48
N ARG A 104 -0.05 -15.19 10.26
CA ARG A 104 0.85 -14.94 9.12
C ARG A 104 1.44 -13.53 9.15
N PHE A 105 0.89 -12.64 9.97
CA PHE A 105 1.34 -11.26 10.05
C PHE A 105 2.71 -11.17 10.75
N THR A 106 3.63 -10.46 10.11
CA THR A 106 4.90 -10.07 10.72
C THR A 106 5.19 -8.60 10.45
N MET A 107 5.74 -7.89 11.43
CA MET A 107 6.14 -6.49 11.26
C MET A 107 7.20 -6.29 10.18
N ASN A 108 8.00 -7.30 9.90
CA ASN A 108 9.01 -7.26 8.83
C ASN A 108 8.40 -7.34 7.43
N ASN A 109 7.15 -7.79 7.31
CA ASN A 109 6.49 -7.95 6.03
C ASN A 109 5.47 -6.82 5.78
N LEU A 110 5.95 -5.59 5.68
CA LEU A 110 5.11 -4.41 5.40
C LEU A 110 4.42 -4.48 4.02
N SER A 111 4.92 -5.29 3.09
CA SER A 111 4.30 -5.51 1.78
C SER A 111 2.95 -6.23 1.88
N LEU A 112 2.69 -6.97 2.95
CA LEU A 112 1.37 -7.57 3.20
C LEU A 112 0.25 -6.52 3.29
N GLY A 113 0.57 -5.27 3.57
CA GLY A 113 -0.39 -4.17 3.56
C GLY A 113 -1.13 -4.01 2.24
N ASP A 114 -0.51 -4.36 1.13
CA ASP A 114 -1.11 -4.26 -0.20
C ASP A 114 -2.16 -5.36 -0.43
N ASN A 115 -2.07 -6.48 0.26
CA ASN A 115 -3.02 -7.60 0.21
C ASN A 115 -4.18 -7.47 1.20
N TYR A 116 -4.13 -6.52 2.12
CA TYR A 116 -5.12 -6.34 3.17
C TYR A 116 -5.91 -5.03 3.00
N LYS A 117 -7.14 -5.05 3.50
CA LYS A 117 -8.03 -3.89 3.53
C LYS A 117 -8.40 -3.57 4.97
N PRO A 118 -8.06 -2.38 5.46
CA PRO A 118 -8.57 -1.90 6.74
C PRO A 118 -10.08 -1.69 6.68
N LEU A 119 -10.73 -2.09 7.74
CA LEU A 119 -12.18 -1.95 7.90
C LEU A 119 -12.52 -0.83 8.86
N ASP A 120 -11.88 -0.83 10.04
CA ASP A 120 -12.13 0.15 11.10
C ASP A 120 -10.89 0.27 12.00
N ALA A 121 -10.78 1.39 12.70
CA ALA A 121 -9.78 1.58 13.73
C ALA A 121 -10.36 2.35 14.92
N CYS A 122 -9.91 2.00 16.11
CA CYS A 122 -10.24 2.71 17.32
C CYS A 122 -8.99 2.87 18.22
N PHE A 123 -9.08 3.83 19.14
CA PHE A 123 -8.12 4.02 20.20
C PHE A 123 -8.77 3.60 21.52
N LYS A 124 -8.11 2.72 22.26
CA LYS A 124 -8.58 2.25 23.57
C LYS A 124 -7.63 2.73 24.65
N ARG A 125 -8.16 3.46 25.62
CA ARG A 125 -7.39 3.91 26.78
C ARG A 125 -7.21 2.80 27.80
N ALA A 126 -6.20 2.96 28.64
CA ALA A 126 -5.95 2.05 29.76
C ALA A 126 -7.15 1.88 30.71
N ASN A 127 -7.96 2.94 30.88
CA ASN A 127 -9.18 2.90 31.68
C ASN A 127 -10.37 2.19 31.01
N GLY A 128 -10.20 1.72 29.78
CA GLY A 128 -11.23 1.01 29.00
C GLY A 128 -12.06 1.89 28.07
N ASP A 129 -11.90 3.24 28.12
CA ASP A 129 -12.60 4.13 27.20
C ASP A 129 -12.16 3.88 25.76
N VAL A 130 -13.14 3.84 24.83
CA VAL A 130 -12.89 3.62 23.41
C VAL A 130 -13.24 4.85 22.60
N ILE A 131 -12.27 5.41 21.92
CA ILE A 131 -12.44 6.51 20.98
C ILE A 131 -12.50 5.91 19.58
N LYS A 132 -13.65 6.05 18.92
CA LYS A 132 -13.83 5.64 17.53
C LYS A 132 -13.42 6.75 16.57
N ARG A 133 -13.02 6.36 15.38
CA ARG A 133 -12.72 7.33 14.33
C ARG A 133 -13.95 8.16 13.98
N ALA A 134 -13.82 9.47 14.03
CA ALA A 134 -14.79 10.41 13.50
C ALA A 134 -14.57 10.65 12.01
N TYR A 135 -15.65 10.73 11.24
CA TYR A 135 -15.63 11.04 9.81
C TYR A 135 -16.27 12.40 9.57
N SER A 136 -15.59 13.27 8.88
CA SER A 136 -16.15 14.54 8.44
C SER A 136 -17.17 14.35 7.31
N LYS A 137 -18.16 15.22 7.22
CA LYS A 137 -19.16 15.16 6.13
C LYS A 137 -18.45 15.38 4.78
N GLY A 138 -18.64 14.42 3.86
CA GLY A 138 -18.00 14.46 2.53
C GLY A 138 -16.54 14.01 2.50
N GLU A 139 -15.99 13.52 3.60
CA GLU A 139 -14.64 12.98 3.65
C GLU A 139 -14.50 11.79 2.70
N ARG A 140 -13.50 11.85 1.81
CA ARG A 140 -13.12 10.69 0.98
C ARG A 140 -12.49 9.64 1.86
N ARG A 141 -13.11 8.46 1.89
CA ARG A 141 -12.60 7.33 2.68
C ARG A 141 -11.42 6.68 1.94
N ASN A 142 -10.22 7.04 2.33
CA ASN A 142 -9.01 6.34 1.93
C ASN A 142 -8.64 5.35 3.04
N SER A 143 -8.63 4.07 2.71
CA SER A 143 -8.38 2.99 3.66
C SER A 143 -6.96 3.07 4.26
N ASN A 144 -5.95 3.46 3.47
CA ASN A 144 -4.57 3.60 3.93
C ASN A 144 -4.39 4.71 4.99
N GLN A 145 -5.32 5.65 5.04
CA GLN A 145 -5.32 6.74 6.02
C GLN A 145 -6.12 6.44 7.30
N THR A 146 -6.75 5.26 7.40
CA THR A 146 -7.64 4.95 8.53
C THR A 146 -6.91 5.02 9.87
N LEU A 147 -5.78 4.34 9.99
CA LEU A 147 -4.98 4.27 11.21
C LEU A 147 -4.31 5.63 11.56
N PRO A 148 -3.58 6.30 10.65
CA PRO A 148 -2.97 7.58 10.99
C PRO A 148 -3.98 8.69 11.25
N ARG A 149 -5.17 8.66 10.65
CA ARG A 149 -6.21 9.66 10.96
C ARG A 149 -6.74 9.56 12.38
N ILE A 150 -6.95 8.36 12.91
CA ILE A 150 -7.37 8.24 14.32
C ILE A 150 -6.26 8.65 15.27
N ALA A 151 -4.99 8.38 14.95
CA ALA A 151 -3.87 8.86 15.74
C ALA A 151 -3.82 10.39 15.77
N CYS A 152 -4.03 11.05 14.62
CA CYS A 152 -4.17 12.49 14.56
C CYS A 152 -5.38 13.01 15.35
N GLN A 153 -6.52 12.33 15.27
CA GLN A 153 -7.72 12.71 16.05
C GLN A 153 -7.47 12.68 17.56
N VAL A 154 -6.73 11.68 18.04
CA VAL A 154 -6.43 11.51 19.46
C VAL A 154 -5.34 12.48 19.95
N PHE A 155 -4.30 12.66 19.14
CA PHE A 155 -3.07 13.39 19.53
C PHE A 155 -2.85 14.70 18.74
N GLU A 156 -3.90 15.27 18.15
CA GLU A 156 -3.79 16.48 17.31
C GLU A 156 -3.10 17.64 18.05
N LYS A 157 -3.49 17.89 19.29
CA LYS A 157 -2.93 18.98 20.09
C LYS A 157 -1.44 18.77 20.40
N GLN A 158 -1.06 17.55 20.73
CA GLN A 158 0.33 17.18 21.02
C GLN A 158 1.19 17.27 19.75
N LEU A 159 0.69 16.74 18.62
CA LEU A 159 1.36 16.84 17.33
C LEU A 159 1.50 18.30 16.87
N ALA A 160 0.46 19.10 17.05
CA ALA A 160 0.49 20.52 16.71
C ALA A 160 1.53 21.31 17.55
N ALA A 161 1.67 20.96 18.83
CA ALA A 161 2.58 21.61 19.78
C ALA A 161 4.06 21.25 19.59
N LEU A 162 4.39 20.23 18.82
CA LEU A 162 5.77 19.85 18.53
C LEU A 162 6.55 21.00 17.91
N SER A 163 7.83 21.11 18.26
CA SER A 163 8.76 22.02 17.60
C SER A 163 8.91 21.70 16.12
N VAL A 164 9.49 22.61 15.34
CA VAL A 164 9.77 22.35 13.92
C VAL A 164 10.74 21.17 13.79
N GLU A 165 11.79 21.14 14.59
CA GLU A 165 12.78 20.07 14.60
C GLU A 165 12.18 18.71 14.97
N ASP A 166 11.31 18.67 15.99
CA ASP A 166 10.62 17.43 16.38
C ASP A 166 9.66 16.93 15.28
N LYS A 167 9.00 17.84 14.56
CA LYS A 167 8.15 17.49 13.41
C LYS A 167 8.99 16.94 12.27
N GLU A 168 10.11 17.57 11.94
CA GLU A 168 11.02 17.11 10.87
C GLU A 168 11.63 15.73 11.17
N ASN A 169 11.93 15.46 12.44
CA ASN A 169 12.49 14.19 12.88
C ASN A 169 11.46 13.13 13.29
N PHE A 170 10.16 13.43 13.18
CA PHE A 170 9.12 12.48 13.58
C PHE A 170 9.10 11.28 12.61
N PRO A 171 9.23 10.03 13.09
CA PRO A 171 9.14 8.86 12.22
C PRO A 171 7.71 8.66 11.71
N VAL A 172 7.55 8.49 10.42
CA VAL A 172 6.23 8.48 9.77
C VAL A 172 5.88 7.11 9.19
N CYS A 173 6.71 6.58 8.29
CA CYS A 173 6.43 5.31 7.63
C CYS A 173 7.70 4.69 7.03
N LYS A 174 7.55 3.55 6.38
CA LYS A 174 8.56 2.91 5.51
C LYS A 174 7.93 2.54 4.18
N TYR A 175 8.72 2.47 3.11
CA TYR A 175 8.26 1.93 1.83
C TYR A 175 8.18 0.40 1.83
N ASN A 176 9.17 -0.23 2.43
CA ASN A 176 9.26 -1.68 2.58
C ASN A 176 10.04 -2.00 3.87
N PRO A 177 10.12 -3.25 4.31
CA PRO A 177 10.80 -3.64 5.54
C PRO A 177 12.25 -3.18 5.63
N ASP A 178 12.96 -3.19 4.51
CA ASP A 178 14.41 -2.95 4.44
C ASP A 178 14.74 -1.46 4.19
N SER A 179 13.75 -0.62 3.88
CA SER A 179 13.96 0.81 3.67
C SER A 179 14.16 1.56 4.98
N ASP A 180 14.83 2.69 4.90
CA ASP A 180 14.93 3.62 6.01
C ASP A 180 13.56 4.20 6.41
N VAL A 181 13.46 4.61 7.68
CA VAL A 181 12.26 5.29 8.17
C VAL A 181 12.16 6.67 7.53
N ILE A 182 11.04 6.91 6.88
CA ILE A 182 10.69 8.24 6.38
C ILE A 182 10.33 9.12 7.57
N ARG A 183 11.01 10.25 7.67
CA ARG A 183 10.85 11.22 8.74
C ARG A 183 10.21 12.49 8.21
N GLY A 184 9.46 13.17 9.05
CA GLY A 184 8.95 14.50 8.79
C GLY A 184 7.42 14.60 8.79
N ILE A 185 6.93 15.50 9.63
CA ILE A 185 5.59 16.06 9.59
C ILE A 185 5.73 17.43 8.96
N TYR A 186 5.05 17.69 7.85
CA TYR A 186 5.18 18.90 7.07
C TYR A 186 4.19 19.97 7.52
N ALA A 187 4.61 21.22 7.56
CA ALA A 187 3.80 22.32 8.05
C ALA A 187 2.58 22.67 7.16
N SER A 188 2.64 22.29 5.87
CA SER A 188 1.57 22.52 4.89
C SER A 188 1.69 21.57 3.72
N VAL A 189 0.64 21.53 2.89
CA VAL A 189 0.65 20.79 1.61
C VAL A 189 1.72 21.34 0.66
N ASP A 190 1.91 22.66 0.63
CA ASP A 190 2.92 23.28 -0.24
C ASP A 190 4.33 22.93 0.21
N ASP A 191 4.55 22.87 1.52
CA ASP A 191 5.81 22.42 2.09
C ASP A 191 6.07 20.95 1.79
N PHE A 192 5.07 20.10 1.98
CA PHE A 192 5.14 18.69 1.60
C PHE A 192 5.51 18.51 0.12
N LYS A 193 4.86 19.23 -0.78
CA LYS A 193 5.08 19.14 -2.23
C LYS A 193 6.45 19.63 -2.69
N LYS A 194 7.16 20.42 -1.90
CA LYS A 194 8.55 20.77 -2.18
C LYS A 194 9.50 19.57 -2.05
N HIS A 195 9.15 18.63 -1.17
CA HIS A 195 9.97 17.49 -0.82
C HIS A 195 9.47 16.18 -1.46
N ARG A 196 8.15 16.11 -1.76
CA ARG A 196 7.52 14.88 -2.25
C ARG A 196 6.45 15.19 -3.28
N ASN A 197 6.53 14.55 -4.41
CA ASN A 197 5.55 14.68 -5.49
C ASN A 197 4.60 13.48 -5.51
N THR A 198 3.78 13.32 -4.47
CA THR A 198 2.80 12.23 -4.32
C THR A 198 1.50 12.77 -3.75
N ILE A 199 0.42 12.04 -3.96
CA ILE A 199 -0.89 12.28 -3.34
C ILE A 199 -1.10 11.43 -2.08
N GLU A 200 -0.13 10.61 -1.72
CA GLU A 200 -0.20 9.70 -0.59
C GLU A 200 0.13 10.39 0.73
N TYR A 201 -0.74 11.30 1.13
CA TYR A 201 -0.62 12.02 2.39
C TYR A 201 -2.00 12.28 2.99
N LEU A 202 -2.02 12.51 4.29
CA LEU A 202 -3.17 13.05 4.99
C LEU A 202 -2.88 14.46 5.52
N THR A 203 -3.92 15.27 5.60
CA THR A 203 -3.88 16.55 6.29
C THR A 203 -4.58 16.42 7.63
N CYS A 204 -3.96 16.98 8.67
CA CYS A 204 -4.55 17.17 10.01
C CYS A 204 -4.72 18.64 10.29
N GLY A 205 -5.82 19.03 10.93
CA GLY A 205 -6.09 20.42 11.27
C GLY A 205 -5.37 20.85 12.55
N TYR A 206 -5.18 22.18 12.69
CA TYR A 206 -4.86 22.83 13.95
C TYR A 206 -6.08 23.64 14.41
N ASP A 207 -6.15 23.95 15.69
CA ASP A 207 -7.23 24.78 16.25
C ASP A 207 -7.35 26.19 15.62
N ASN A 208 -6.31 26.67 14.94
CA ASN A 208 -6.23 27.98 14.29
C ASN A 208 -6.39 27.95 12.76
N GLY A 209 -6.95 26.87 12.21
CA GLY A 209 -7.15 26.71 10.76
C GLY A 209 -5.89 26.35 9.97
N ARG A 210 -4.73 26.21 10.60
CA ARG A 210 -3.53 25.67 9.95
C ARG A 210 -3.66 24.16 9.82
N GLN A 211 -2.99 23.60 8.81
CA GLN A 211 -2.95 22.18 8.60
C GLN A 211 -1.49 21.70 8.53
N PHE A 212 -1.23 20.54 9.12
CA PHE A 212 0.01 19.82 8.91
C PHE A 212 -0.23 18.55 8.06
N VAL A 213 0.80 18.05 7.46
CA VAL A 213 0.73 16.94 6.49
C VAL A 213 1.60 15.79 6.96
N ILE A 214 1.07 14.57 6.84
CA ILE A 214 1.76 13.33 7.15
C ILE A 214 1.72 12.44 5.92
N TYR A 215 2.87 11.92 5.52
CA TYR A 215 2.98 10.95 4.45
C TYR A 215 2.38 9.59 4.84
N CYS A 216 1.62 8.99 3.94
CA CYS A 216 0.97 7.69 4.17
C CYS A 216 1.11 6.82 2.94
N TRP A 217 2.03 5.85 2.98
CA TRP A 217 2.25 4.93 1.87
C TRP A 217 1.20 3.82 1.82
N ASN A 218 1.18 2.96 2.82
CA ASN A 218 0.15 1.94 2.99
C ASN A 218 -0.24 1.86 4.47
N ILE A 219 -1.23 1.04 4.79
CA ILE A 219 -1.78 0.97 6.14
C ILE A 219 -0.74 0.52 7.16
N PHE A 220 0.05 -0.51 6.85
CA PHE A 220 1.01 -1.07 7.81
C PHE A 220 2.27 -0.21 7.93
N SER A 221 2.63 0.54 6.89
CA SER A 221 3.76 1.48 6.97
C SER A 221 3.54 2.58 8.02
N THR A 222 2.28 2.97 8.25
CA THR A 222 1.91 4.02 9.22
C THR A 222 1.85 3.54 10.67
N ILE A 223 2.06 2.25 10.94
CA ILE A 223 2.19 1.73 12.32
C ILE A 223 3.34 2.42 13.04
N ILE A 224 4.44 2.72 12.35
CA ILE A 224 5.60 3.42 12.90
C ILE A 224 5.18 4.80 13.46
N PHE A 225 4.41 5.56 12.70
CA PHE A 225 3.87 6.84 13.15
C PHE A 225 2.97 6.69 14.38
N VAL A 226 2.10 5.71 14.36
CA VAL A 226 1.13 5.46 15.44
C VAL A 226 1.81 5.01 16.73
N GLN A 227 2.80 4.11 16.63
CA GLN A 227 3.60 3.70 17.78
C GLN A 227 4.39 4.87 18.37
N GLU A 228 4.96 5.73 17.53
CA GLU A 228 5.69 6.91 18.00
C GLU A 228 4.76 7.91 18.72
N CYS A 229 3.51 8.05 18.22
CA CYS A 229 2.51 8.82 18.93
C CYS A 229 2.21 8.24 20.33
N LEU A 230 2.05 6.93 20.44
CA LEU A 230 1.86 6.27 21.74
C LEU A 230 3.05 6.43 22.66
N LYS A 231 4.27 6.28 22.16
CA LYS A 231 5.50 6.43 22.95
C LYS A 231 5.66 7.84 23.53
N ARG A 232 5.32 8.87 22.76
CA ARG A 232 5.51 10.27 23.17
C ARG A 232 4.35 10.83 23.95
N PHE A 233 3.12 10.42 23.66
CA PHE A 233 1.91 11.08 24.12
C PHE A 233 0.91 10.16 24.81
N GLY A 234 1.03 8.83 24.64
CA GLY A 234 0.15 7.85 25.25
C GLY A 234 0.46 7.60 26.72
N GLU A 235 -0.54 7.08 27.42
CA GLU A 235 -0.39 6.55 28.78
C GLU A 235 -0.10 5.04 28.74
N SER A 236 0.48 4.50 29.78
CA SER A 236 0.72 3.05 29.87
C SER A 236 -0.58 2.27 29.77
N GLY A 237 -0.68 1.36 28.82
CA GLY A 237 -1.89 0.58 28.53
C GLY A 237 -2.78 1.15 27.42
N ASP A 238 -2.46 2.35 26.91
CA ASP A 238 -3.11 2.89 25.71
C ASP A 238 -2.75 2.07 24.47
N GLN A 239 -3.73 1.84 23.58
CA GLN A 239 -3.54 1.05 22.40
C GLN A 239 -4.44 1.50 21.23
N PHE A 240 -3.93 1.34 20.00
CA PHE A 240 -4.76 1.38 18.81
C PHE A 240 -5.14 -0.04 18.41
N ILE A 241 -6.40 -0.20 18.00
CA ILE A 241 -6.91 -1.46 17.46
C ILE A 241 -7.36 -1.18 16.03
N LEU A 242 -6.80 -1.95 15.08
CA LEU A 242 -7.16 -1.92 13.68
C LEU A 242 -7.82 -3.23 13.31
N THR A 243 -9.06 -3.17 12.83
CA THR A 243 -9.73 -4.32 12.22
C THR A 243 -9.45 -4.30 10.71
N TYR A 244 -9.02 -5.41 10.16
CA TYR A 244 -8.71 -5.56 8.75
C TYR A 244 -9.10 -6.95 8.22
N ARG A 245 -9.06 -7.13 6.91
CA ARG A 245 -9.27 -8.40 6.20
C ARG A 245 -8.41 -8.50 4.96
N GLU A 246 -8.28 -9.67 4.40
CA GLU A 246 -7.69 -9.81 3.07
C GLU A 246 -8.54 -9.10 2.00
N LYS A 247 -7.89 -8.55 0.98
CA LYS A 247 -8.56 -8.04 -0.22
C LYS A 247 -9.08 -9.20 -1.04
N ASP A 248 -10.19 -9.01 -1.73
CA ASP A 248 -10.65 -9.96 -2.74
C ASP A 248 -9.93 -9.71 -4.08
N GLU A 249 -9.99 -10.69 -5.00
CA GLU A 249 -9.33 -10.63 -6.31
C GLU A 249 -9.66 -9.35 -7.11
N LYS A 250 -10.89 -8.81 -6.96
CA LYS A 250 -11.29 -7.57 -7.64
C LYS A 250 -10.66 -6.33 -7.01
N GLU A 251 -10.51 -6.33 -5.70
CA GLU A 251 -9.88 -5.23 -4.97
C GLU A 251 -8.37 -5.23 -5.23
N THR A 252 -7.75 -6.38 -5.41
CA THR A 252 -6.34 -6.51 -5.80
C THR A 252 -6.12 -6.01 -7.22
N ALA A 253 -6.94 -6.47 -8.19
CA ALA A 253 -6.86 -6.00 -9.57
C ALA A 253 -7.16 -4.51 -9.73
N ALA A 254 -8.07 -3.94 -8.93
CA ALA A 254 -8.33 -2.50 -8.91
C ALA A 254 -7.15 -1.72 -8.33
N ALA A 255 -6.51 -2.24 -7.28
CA ALA A 255 -5.31 -1.63 -6.70
C ALA A 255 -4.12 -1.65 -7.68
N GLU A 256 -3.93 -2.75 -8.42
CA GLU A 256 -2.92 -2.84 -9.48
C GLU A 256 -3.19 -1.84 -10.62
N THR A 257 -4.46 -1.65 -10.98
CA THR A 257 -4.85 -0.66 -12.00
C THR A 257 -4.64 0.77 -11.50
N GLU A 258 -4.97 1.07 -10.24
CA GLU A 258 -4.70 2.38 -9.63
C GLU A 258 -3.19 2.64 -9.51
N ALA A 259 -2.40 1.64 -9.16
CA ALA A 259 -0.94 1.73 -9.11
C ALA A 259 -0.36 1.98 -10.52
N ALA A 260 -0.83 1.26 -11.54
CA ALA A 260 -0.42 1.46 -12.93
C ALA A 260 -0.79 2.86 -13.45
N VAL A 261 -1.98 3.38 -13.10
CA VAL A 261 -2.39 4.75 -13.45
C VAL A 261 -1.54 5.80 -12.72
N GLN A 262 -1.16 5.54 -11.47
CA GLN A 262 -0.22 6.41 -10.75
C GLN A 262 1.17 6.38 -11.35
N GLU A 263 1.65 5.23 -11.77
CA GLU A 263 2.94 5.06 -12.46
C GLU A 263 2.93 5.79 -13.81
N GLU A 264 1.82 5.76 -14.55
CA GLU A 264 1.63 6.50 -15.79
C GLU A 264 1.57 8.03 -15.56
N LEU A 265 0.94 8.49 -14.47
CA LEU A 265 0.95 9.89 -14.05
C LEU A 265 2.34 10.37 -13.64
N VAL A 266 3.15 9.51 -13.01
CA VAL A 266 4.56 9.77 -12.69
C VAL A 266 5.39 9.93 -13.97
N GLN A 267 5.15 9.11 -15.00
CA GLN A 267 5.84 9.20 -16.28
C GLN A 267 5.50 10.48 -17.08
N GLN A 268 4.38 11.13 -16.80
CA GLN A 268 4.01 12.40 -17.42
C GLN A 268 4.59 13.65 -16.76
N PHE A 269 5.33 13.49 -15.66
CA PHE A 269 5.94 14.62 -14.98
C PHE A 269 7.04 15.26 -15.84
N LYS A 270 6.86 16.53 -16.21
CA LYS A 270 7.67 17.26 -17.20
C LYS A 270 8.68 18.23 -16.59
N GLY A 271 9.31 17.90 -15.51
CA GLY A 271 10.32 18.81 -14.96
C GLY A 271 11.08 18.21 -13.79
N TYR A 272 12.35 18.48 -13.75
CA TYR A 272 13.21 18.12 -12.64
C TYR A 272 13.15 19.18 -11.54
N ARG A 273 13.21 18.73 -10.28
CA ARG A 273 13.23 19.61 -9.10
C ARG A 273 14.55 20.32 -8.93
N ASN A 274 15.64 19.58 -9.13
CA ASN A 274 16.97 20.11 -9.00
C ASN A 274 17.43 20.74 -10.33
N PRO A 275 17.88 22.00 -10.33
CA PRO A 275 18.32 22.67 -11.57
C PRO A 275 19.48 21.97 -12.27
N PHE A 276 20.29 21.19 -11.53
CA PHE A 276 21.41 20.44 -12.11
C PHE A 276 20.99 19.12 -12.77
N SER A 277 19.77 18.63 -12.52
CA SER A 277 19.27 17.40 -13.13
C SER A 277 19.12 17.54 -14.64
N SER A 278 18.48 18.61 -15.11
CA SER A 278 18.38 18.92 -16.54
C SER A 278 19.76 19.05 -17.18
N MET A 279 20.67 19.76 -16.50
CA MET A 279 22.04 19.94 -16.98
C MET A 279 22.78 18.60 -17.12
N LEU A 280 22.59 17.67 -16.17
CA LEU A 280 23.21 16.34 -16.24
C LEU A 280 22.64 15.50 -17.40
N ILE A 281 21.32 15.57 -17.63
CA ILE A 281 20.66 14.87 -18.75
C ILE A 281 21.17 15.38 -20.11
N GLU A 282 21.36 16.69 -20.26
CA GLU A 282 21.85 17.30 -21.50
C GLU A 282 23.33 17.02 -21.74
N SER A 283 24.17 17.26 -20.70
CA SER A 283 25.64 17.17 -20.83
C SER A 283 26.16 15.74 -20.65
N LYS A 284 25.35 14.79 -20.16
CA LYS A 284 25.71 13.40 -19.80
C LYS A 284 26.77 13.28 -18.72
N ASN A 285 27.30 14.38 -18.23
CA ASN A 285 28.23 14.40 -17.10
C ASN A 285 28.13 15.70 -16.31
N LEU A 286 28.41 15.63 -15.03
CA LEU A 286 28.44 16.78 -14.14
C LEU A 286 29.56 16.62 -13.11
N ILE A 287 30.42 17.63 -12.99
CA ILE A 287 31.56 17.61 -12.10
C ILE A 287 31.41 18.66 -11.02
N PHE A 288 31.33 18.22 -9.77
CA PHE A 288 31.31 19.12 -8.61
C PHE A 288 32.71 19.33 -8.07
N ARG A 289 33.17 20.58 -8.00
CA ARG A 289 34.43 20.96 -7.40
C ARG A 289 34.21 21.76 -6.11
N GLY A 290 35.07 21.56 -5.14
CA GLY A 290 35.04 22.31 -3.89
C GLY A 290 35.71 21.58 -2.73
N ALA A 291 35.83 22.25 -1.59
CA ALA A 291 36.46 21.72 -0.38
C ALA A 291 35.77 20.47 0.15
N PRO A 292 36.42 19.61 0.97
CA PRO A 292 35.79 18.52 1.68
C PRO A 292 34.61 19.04 2.55
N GLY A 293 33.59 18.21 2.73
CA GLY A 293 32.46 18.55 3.61
C GLY A 293 31.45 19.57 3.04
N THR A 294 31.61 20.05 1.81
CA THR A 294 30.68 21.02 1.18
C THR A 294 29.41 20.39 0.57
N GLY A 295 29.03 19.20 0.97
CA GLY A 295 27.76 18.58 0.56
C GLY A 295 27.71 18.02 -0.87
N LYS A 296 28.85 17.97 -1.61
CA LYS A 296 28.88 17.50 -3.02
C LYS A 296 28.26 16.11 -3.22
N SER A 297 28.60 15.16 -2.35
CA SER A 297 28.06 13.80 -2.45
C SER A 297 26.57 13.74 -2.09
N TYR A 298 26.09 14.63 -1.23
CA TYR A 298 24.69 14.77 -0.90
C TYR A 298 23.92 15.33 -2.10
N LEU A 299 24.37 16.44 -2.67
CA LEU A 299 23.79 17.04 -3.87
C LEU A 299 23.79 16.04 -5.06
N ALA A 300 24.83 15.25 -5.20
CA ALA A 300 24.90 14.21 -6.21
C ALA A 300 23.80 13.14 -6.04
N LYS A 301 23.51 12.76 -4.80
CA LYS A 301 22.44 11.83 -4.48
C LYS A 301 21.04 12.42 -4.71
N GLU A 302 20.84 13.71 -4.39
CA GLU A 302 19.57 14.41 -4.68
C GLU A 302 19.32 14.48 -6.18
N ILE A 303 20.31 14.83 -6.99
CA ILE A 303 20.20 14.85 -8.46
C ILE A 303 19.90 13.46 -9.00
N ALA A 304 20.57 12.42 -8.47
CA ALA A 304 20.32 11.05 -8.89
C ALA A 304 18.88 10.61 -8.57
N ALA A 305 18.37 10.94 -7.40
CA ALA A 305 17.00 10.65 -7.01
C ALA A 305 15.99 11.38 -7.89
N ASP A 306 16.23 12.66 -8.16
CA ASP A 306 15.39 13.50 -9.02
C ASP A 306 15.31 12.94 -10.46
N ILE A 307 16.44 12.54 -11.04
CA ILE A 307 16.46 11.97 -12.39
C ILE A 307 15.81 10.60 -12.45
N ILE A 308 16.15 9.69 -11.52
CA ILE A 308 15.61 8.32 -11.52
C ILE A 308 14.11 8.31 -11.26
N SER A 309 13.63 9.24 -10.46
CA SER A 309 12.21 9.42 -10.19
C SER A 309 11.47 10.26 -11.25
N ASN A 310 12.12 10.69 -12.34
CA ASN A 310 11.56 11.63 -13.32
C ASN A 310 11.04 12.92 -12.69
N GLY A 311 11.77 13.48 -11.72
CA GLY A 311 11.38 14.69 -11.01
C GLY A 311 10.35 14.46 -9.89
N TYR A 312 10.07 13.22 -9.56
CA TYR A 312 9.03 12.89 -8.58
C TYR A 312 9.49 13.19 -7.14
N PHE A 313 10.75 12.93 -6.83
CA PHE A 313 11.41 13.28 -5.57
C PHE A 313 12.92 13.43 -5.77
N ASP A 314 13.57 14.17 -4.88
CA ASP A 314 15.02 14.40 -4.85
C ASP A 314 15.70 13.76 -3.62
N ASP A 315 14.94 13.01 -2.81
CA ASP A 315 15.45 12.29 -1.65
C ASP A 315 15.97 10.90 -2.07
N TYR A 316 17.28 10.70 -1.98
CA TYR A 316 17.93 9.44 -2.34
C TYR A 316 17.49 8.25 -1.49
N THR A 317 17.01 8.47 -0.26
CA THR A 317 16.56 7.39 0.61
C THR A 317 15.30 6.73 0.08
N LEU A 318 14.53 7.42 -0.76
CA LEU A 318 13.30 6.95 -1.37
C LEU A 318 13.51 6.04 -2.59
N LEU A 319 14.73 5.95 -3.11
CA LEU A 319 15.05 5.04 -4.20
C LEU A 319 15.01 3.59 -3.72
N THR A 320 14.41 2.70 -4.53
CA THR A 320 14.47 1.26 -4.31
C THR A 320 15.91 0.74 -4.52
N ASP A 321 16.21 -0.45 -4.02
CA ASP A 321 17.53 -1.04 -4.20
C ASP A 321 17.85 -1.29 -5.68
N GLU A 322 16.85 -1.66 -6.48
CA GLU A 322 17.00 -1.78 -7.93
C GLU A 322 17.38 -0.44 -8.57
N GLN A 323 16.70 0.65 -8.17
CA GLN A 323 17.02 2.00 -8.62
C GLN A 323 18.41 2.45 -8.16
N LYS A 324 18.80 2.14 -6.91
CA LYS A 324 20.15 2.43 -6.37
C LYS A 324 21.24 1.66 -7.13
N ASN A 325 20.97 0.42 -7.56
CA ASN A 325 21.90 -0.40 -8.33
C ASN A 325 22.17 0.14 -9.74
N ARG A 326 21.30 1.01 -10.26
CA ARG A 326 21.53 1.73 -11.54
C ARG A 326 22.53 2.89 -11.41
N LEU A 327 22.95 3.21 -10.19
CA LEU A 327 23.88 4.28 -9.90
C LEU A 327 25.30 3.73 -9.68
N SER A 328 26.27 4.44 -10.21
CA SER A 328 27.66 4.22 -9.86
C SER A 328 28.29 5.56 -9.47
N SER A 329 28.95 5.61 -8.34
CA SER A 329 29.67 6.80 -7.89
C SER A 329 31.17 6.54 -7.82
N PHE A 330 31.96 7.47 -8.35
CA PHE A 330 33.41 7.45 -8.26
C PHE A 330 33.89 8.71 -7.55
N SER A 331 34.71 8.55 -6.53
CA SER A 331 35.40 9.66 -5.89
C SER A 331 36.91 9.57 -6.15
N SER A 332 37.52 10.67 -6.58
CA SER A 332 38.99 10.75 -6.73
C SER A 332 39.58 11.54 -5.56
N ILE A 333 40.59 10.95 -4.91
CA ILE A 333 41.25 11.53 -3.73
C ILE A 333 42.14 12.73 -4.09
N ARG A 334 42.60 12.82 -5.33
CA ARG A 334 43.53 13.89 -5.76
C ARG A 334 42.86 15.22 -6.11
N VAL A 335 41.61 15.18 -6.57
CA VAL A 335 40.80 16.38 -6.77
C VAL A 335 39.42 16.01 -6.19
N MET A 336 38.97 16.69 -5.18
CA MET A 336 37.69 16.36 -4.51
C MET A 336 36.50 16.58 -5.44
N THR A 337 36.36 15.63 -6.35
CA THR A 337 35.38 15.63 -7.43
C THR A 337 34.47 14.42 -7.26
N THR A 338 33.20 14.63 -7.29
CA THR A 338 32.19 13.56 -7.35
C THR A 338 31.64 13.51 -8.77
N LEU A 339 31.77 12.36 -9.42
CA LEU A 339 31.21 12.09 -10.74
C LEU A 339 30.01 11.17 -10.58
N ILE A 340 28.90 11.52 -11.19
CA ILE A 340 27.71 10.65 -11.28
C ILE A 340 27.65 10.09 -12.69
N LEU A 341 27.55 8.79 -12.81
CA LEU A 341 27.25 8.09 -14.04
C LEU A 341 25.90 7.37 -13.90
N LEU A 342 25.03 7.60 -14.84
CA LEU A 342 23.82 6.79 -15.02
C LEU A 342 24.20 5.62 -15.93
N LYS A 343 23.82 4.41 -15.52
CA LYS A 343 23.94 3.22 -16.36
C LYS A 343 22.63 3.05 -17.13
N ASP A 344 22.75 2.77 -18.40
CA ASP A 344 21.63 2.45 -19.29
C ASP A 344 20.90 1.17 -18.87
#